data_d283027570719a505a0a1e812a781704
#
_entry.id   d283027570719a505a0a1e812a781704
#
_cell.length_a   1.000
_cell.length_b   1.000
_cell.length_c   1.000
_cell.angle_alpha   90.00
_cell.angle_beta   90.00
_cell.angle_gamma   90.00
#
_symmetry.space_group_name_H-M   'P 1'
#
loop_
_entity.id
_entity.type
_entity.pdbx_description
1 polymer ?
#
loop_
_entity_poly.entity_id
_entity_poly.type
_entity_poly.pdbx_seq_one_letter_code
_entity_poly.pdbx_strand_id
1 'polypeptide(L)'
;YETYNTEIITLLGEPSPYNIYQEIYINLIPKTDYILSGIWQIVLMAGSIRAGEYNIWLPSSQALGYATAFNNPTADGTITIPATARNCIAVGAYNAYTNSYAAFSGRGFDNSIRNVNAGVKPDITAPGVDISIARQRGNDITYRNVTGTSYAVPVVTGAAALLMQWG
;
A
#
# COMPACT_ATOMS: atom_id res chain seq x y z
N TYR A 1 -26.72 1.99 0.43
CA TYR A 1 -27.28 1.55 -0.87
C TYR A 1 -27.26 0.04 -0.95
N GLU A 2 -28.18 -0.53 -1.70
CA GLU A 2 -28.26 -1.98 -1.90
C GLU A 2 -28.35 -2.29 -3.38
N THR A 3 -27.68 -3.34 -3.79
CA THR A 3 -27.91 -4.03 -5.07
C THR A 3 -28.55 -5.39 -4.80
N TYR A 4 -28.82 -6.16 -5.84
CA TYR A 4 -29.44 -7.49 -5.73
C TYR A 4 -28.71 -8.40 -4.72
N ASN A 5 -27.36 -8.40 -4.67
CA ASN A 5 -26.61 -9.26 -3.77
C ASN A 5 -25.53 -8.55 -2.94
N THR A 6 -25.45 -7.25 -2.98
CA THR A 6 -24.40 -6.49 -2.27
C THR A 6 -25.00 -5.29 -1.57
N GLU A 7 -24.71 -5.15 -0.29
CA GLU A 7 -24.94 -3.95 0.49
C GLU A 7 -23.72 -3.03 0.38
N ILE A 8 -23.94 -1.74 0.17
CA ILE A 8 -22.90 -0.73 0.05
C ILE A 8 -23.01 0.22 1.23
N ILE A 9 -22.03 0.19 2.11
CA ILE A 9 -21.93 1.10 3.25
C ILE A 9 -20.87 2.15 2.92
N THR A 10 -21.27 3.41 2.98
CA THR A 10 -20.38 4.55 2.81
C THR A 10 -20.27 5.31 4.13
N LEU A 11 -19.06 5.44 4.65
CA LEU A 11 -18.73 6.22 5.82
C LEU A 11 -17.95 7.46 5.40
N LEU A 12 -18.39 8.61 5.86
CA LEU A 12 -17.72 9.89 5.62
C LEU A 12 -16.97 10.28 6.90
N GLY A 13 -15.64 10.38 6.78
CA GLY A 13 -14.80 10.90 7.84
C GLY A 13 -14.66 12.41 7.70
N GLU A 14 -14.84 13.13 8.79
CA GLU A 14 -14.60 14.57 8.85
C GLU A 14 -13.09 14.84 8.92
N PRO A 15 -12.61 15.96 8.35
CA PRO A 15 -11.24 16.39 8.53
C PRO A 15 -10.90 16.54 10.02
N SER A 16 -9.79 15.95 10.44
CA SER A 16 -9.31 16.03 11.82
C SER A 16 -8.19 17.08 11.97
N PRO A 17 -7.86 17.51 13.19
CA PRO A 17 -6.69 18.39 13.41
C PRO A 17 -5.38 17.81 12.88
N TYR A 18 -5.30 16.48 12.73
CA TYR A 18 -4.11 15.76 12.27
C TYR A 18 -4.16 15.42 10.78
N ASN A 19 -5.34 15.47 10.17
CA ASN A 19 -5.54 15.18 8.75
C ASN A 19 -6.58 16.14 8.18
N ILE A 20 -6.12 17.04 7.32
CA ILE A 20 -6.96 18.05 6.67
C ILE A 20 -7.81 17.49 5.52
N TYR A 21 -7.56 16.23 5.13
CA TYR A 21 -8.31 15.57 4.08
C TYR A 21 -9.58 14.93 4.61
N GLN A 22 -10.60 14.96 3.78
CA GLN A 22 -11.80 14.19 4.03
C GLN A 22 -11.58 12.77 3.56
N GLU A 23 -11.94 11.80 4.38
CA GLU A 23 -11.89 10.39 4.04
C GLU A 23 -13.27 9.86 3.71
N ILE A 24 -13.35 9.04 2.66
CA ILE A 24 -14.55 8.32 2.28
C ILE A 24 -14.20 6.84 2.30
N TYR A 25 -14.80 6.11 3.21
CA TYR A 25 -14.65 4.66 3.29
C TYR A 25 -15.87 3.99 2.66
N ILE A 26 -15.63 3.13 1.66
CA ILE A 26 -16.67 2.40 0.95
C ILE A 26 -16.50 0.92 1.26
N ASN A 27 -17.48 0.32 1.88
CA ASN A 27 -17.51 -1.11 2.17
C ASN A 27 -18.59 -1.80 1.35
N LEU A 28 -18.18 -2.84 0.63
CA LEU A 28 -19.08 -3.69 -0.16
C LEU A 28 -19.28 -5.00 0.62
N ILE A 29 -20.49 -5.23 1.09
CA ILE A 29 -20.83 -6.40 1.89
C ILE A 29 -21.69 -7.35 1.05
N PRO A 30 -21.25 -8.58 0.78
CA PRO A 30 -22.06 -9.54 0.08
C PRO A 30 -23.27 -9.96 0.94
N LYS A 31 -24.44 -10.08 0.34
CA LYS A 31 -25.63 -10.68 0.98
C LYS A 31 -25.61 -12.20 0.93
N THR A 32 -24.69 -12.75 0.16
CA THR A 32 -24.39 -14.19 0.01
C THR A 32 -22.89 -14.40 0.31
N ASP A 33 -22.34 -15.52 -0.08
CA ASP A 33 -20.93 -15.85 0.19
C ASP A 33 -19.91 -15.02 -0.62
N TYR A 34 -20.36 -14.30 -1.65
CA TYR A 34 -19.48 -13.51 -2.53
C TYR A 34 -20.20 -12.30 -3.14
N ILE A 35 -19.39 -11.33 -3.54
CA ILE A 35 -19.83 -10.19 -4.35
C ILE A 35 -19.81 -10.63 -5.82
N LEU A 36 -20.86 -10.32 -6.57
CA LEU A 36 -20.90 -10.59 -8.01
C LEU A 36 -19.74 -9.88 -8.71
N SER A 37 -19.01 -10.63 -9.51
CA SER A 37 -17.95 -10.08 -10.35
C SER A 37 -18.52 -9.12 -11.39
N GLY A 38 -17.78 -8.09 -11.71
CA GLY A 38 -18.20 -7.09 -12.68
C GLY A 38 -17.35 -5.82 -12.58
N ILE A 39 -17.72 -4.83 -13.38
CA ILE A 39 -17.10 -3.51 -13.33
C ILE A 39 -17.89 -2.64 -12.36
N TRP A 40 -17.21 -2.22 -11.29
CA TRP A 40 -17.72 -1.26 -10.33
C TRP A 40 -17.21 0.14 -10.71
N GLN A 41 -18.12 1.12 -10.74
CA GLN A 41 -17.77 2.50 -11.03
C GLN A 41 -18.07 3.37 -9.82
N ILE A 42 -17.06 4.10 -9.36
CA ILE A 42 -17.21 5.12 -8.32
C ILE A 42 -17.26 6.47 -9.01
N VAL A 43 -18.32 7.21 -8.81
CA VAL A 43 -18.51 8.55 -9.37
C VAL A 43 -18.45 9.56 -8.23
N LEU A 44 -17.43 10.42 -8.26
CA LEU A 44 -17.30 11.54 -7.34
C LEU A 44 -18.02 12.75 -7.93
N MET A 45 -19.08 13.20 -7.26
CA MET A 45 -19.80 14.42 -7.64
C MET A 45 -19.50 15.51 -6.62
N ALA A 46 -19.01 16.63 -7.11
CA ALA A 46 -18.65 17.75 -6.26
C ALA A 46 -19.78 18.77 -6.15
N GLY A 47 -20.14 19.14 -4.93
CA GLY A 47 -20.98 20.30 -4.67
C GLY A 47 -20.17 21.60 -4.63
N SER A 48 -19.05 21.61 -3.92
CA SER A 48 -18.10 22.71 -3.86
C SER A 48 -16.70 22.14 -3.63
N ILE A 49 -15.76 22.47 -4.48
CA ILE A 49 -14.38 22.00 -4.39
C ILE A 49 -13.46 23.18 -4.16
N ARG A 50 -12.59 23.09 -3.14
CA ARG A 50 -11.46 24.02 -2.96
C ARG A 50 -10.19 23.50 -3.60
N ALA A 51 -9.96 22.17 -3.53
CA ALA A 51 -8.88 21.46 -4.21
C ALA A 51 -9.44 20.15 -4.75
N GLY A 52 -9.24 19.87 -6.03
CA GLY A 52 -9.83 18.71 -6.72
C GLY A 52 -8.95 17.47 -6.72
N GLU A 53 -7.92 17.42 -5.88
CA GLU A 53 -7.03 16.26 -5.77
C GLU A 53 -7.67 15.18 -4.91
N TYR A 54 -7.60 13.94 -5.36
CA TYR A 54 -8.07 12.79 -4.60
C TYR A 54 -7.21 11.56 -4.86
N ASN A 55 -7.18 10.67 -3.89
CA ASN A 55 -6.56 9.36 -4.01
C ASN A 55 -7.59 8.29 -3.68
N ILE A 56 -7.54 7.17 -4.37
CA ILE A 56 -8.39 6.01 -4.09
C ILE A 56 -7.47 4.82 -3.85
N TRP A 57 -7.73 4.12 -2.75
CA TRP A 57 -6.95 2.97 -2.32
C TRP A 57 -7.84 1.72 -2.31
N LEU A 58 -7.30 0.61 -2.79
CA LEU A 58 -7.89 -0.71 -2.59
C LEU A 58 -7.14 -1.45 -1.48
N PRO A 59 -7.83 -2.27 -0.68
CA PRO A 59 -7.17 -3.25 0.18
C PRO A 59 -6.25 -4.18 -0.61
N SER A 60 -5.40 -4.92 0.10
CA SER A 60 -4.49 -5.87 -0.53
C SER A 60 -5.26 -6.93 -1.33
N SER A 61 -4.62 -7.48 -2.35
CA SER A 61 -5.18 -8.58 -3.16
C SER A 61 -5.51 -9.83 -2.33
N GLN A 62 -4.89 -10.00 -1.16
CA GLN A 62 -5.23 -11.07 -0.22
C GLN A 62 -6.63 -10.87 0.38
N ALA A 63 -7.04 -9.62 0.59
CA ALA A 63 -8.38 -9.30 1.11
C ALA A 63 -9.45 -9.30 0.02
N LEU A 64 -9.11 -8.86 -1.19
CA LEU A 64 -10.06 -8.66 -2.29
C LEU A 64 -10.09 -9.80 -3.33
N GLY A 65 -9.12 -10.71 -3.28
CA GLY A 65 -8.87 -11.66 -4.35
C GLY A 65 -8.01 -11.06 -5.48
N TYR A 66 -7.28 -11.91 -6.18
CA TYR A 66 -6.28 -11.50 -7.17
C TYR A 66 -6.86 -10.84 -8.43
N ALA A 67 -8.15 -11.00 -8.68
CA ALA A 67 -8.81 -10.44 -9.85
C ALA A 67 -9.38 -9.02 -9.64
N THR A 68 -9.36 -8.50 -8.41
CA THR A 68 -9.91 -7.18 -8.11
C THR A 68 -8.80 -6.13 -8.17
N ALA A 69 -8.92 -5.20 -9.11
CA ALA A 69 -7.94 -4.14 -9.33
C ALA A 69 -8.60 -2.92 -9.99
N PHE A 70 -7.91 -1.77 -9.95
CA PHE A 70 -8.29 -0.64 -10.79
C PHE A 70 -7.98 -0.91 -12.25
N ASN A 71 -8.83 -0.45 -13.16
CA ASN A 71 -8.58 -0.57 -14.59
C ASN A 71 -7.32 0.21 -15.03
N ASN A 72 -7.11 1.39 -14.46
CA ASN A 72 -5.97 2.26 -14.77
C ASN A 72 -5.30 2.70 -13.45
N PRO A 73 -4.52 1.83 -12.78
CA PRO A 73 -3.82 2.21 -11.58
C PRO A 73 -2.67 3.16 -11.90
N THR A 74 -2.39 4.10 -11.00
CA THR A 74 -1.14 4.87 -11.04
C THR A 74 -0.06 4.14 -10.23
N ALA A 75 1.18 4.25 -10.68
CA ALA A 75 2.33 3.73 -9.96
C ALA A 75 2.91 4.76 -8.96
N ASP A 76 2.60 6.04 -9.16
CA ASP A 76 3.09 7.14 -8.34
C ASP A 76 2.07 7.53 -7.25
N GLY A 77 2.57 8.00 -6.11
CA GLY A 77 1.73 8.31 -4.96
C GLY A 77 1.18 7.07 -4.25
N THR A 78 1.87 5.93 -4.34
CA THR A 78 1.41 4.63 -3.84
C THR A 78 2.02 4.21 -2.51
N ILE A 79 2.66 5.13 -1.80
CA ILE A 79 3.13 4.88 -0.43
C ILE A 79 1.93 4.86 0.51
N THR A 80 1.82 3.79 1.29
CA THR A 80 0.70 3.58 2.21
C THR A 80 1.07 3.93 3.66
N ILE A 81 0.06 4.12 4.50
CA ILE A 81 0.25 4.28 5.94
C ILE A 81 0.68 2.92 6.54
N PRO A 82 1.68 2.89 7.46
CA PRO A 82 2.34 4.02 8.12
C PRO A 82 3.62 4.55 7.45
N ALA A 83 4.00 4.03 6.27
CA ALA A 83 5.25 4.40 5.60
C ALA A 83 5.30 5.88 5.17
N THR A 84 4.14 6.54 5.07
CA THR A 84 4.01 7.99 4.86
C THR A 84 4.41 8.83 6.08
N ALA A 85 4.57 8.24 7.26
CA ALA A 85 4.94 8.96 8.46
C ALA A 85 6.34 9.59 8.32
N ARG A 86 6.47 10.83 8.80
CA ARG A 86 7.69 11.63 8.62
C ARG A 86 8.93 11.01 9.28
N ASN A 87 8.77 10.41 10.46
CA ASN A 87 9.86 9.89 11.26
C ASN A 87 9.99 8.37 11.18
N CYS A 88 9.56 7.75 10.09
CA CYS A 88 9.79 6.35 9.82
C CYS A 88 10.67 6.18 8.57
N ILE A 89 11.44 5.11 8.53
CA ILE A 89 12.20 4.70 7.36
C ILE A 89 11.29 3.83 6.49
N ALA A 90 10.81 4.37 5.38
CA ALA A 90 10.06 3.62 4.39
C ALA A 90 11.02 2.87 3.46
N VAL A 91 10.84 1.57 3.33
CA VAL A 91 11.69 0.71 2.53
C VAL A 91 10.96 0.25 1.28
N GLY A 92 11.51 0.58 0.12
CA GLY A 92 11.09 0.03 -1.16
C GLY A 92 11.81 -1.26 -1.52
N ALA A 93 11.31 -1.95 -2.52
CA ALA A 93 11.92 -3.17 -3.04
C ALA A 93 12.52 -2.97 -4.43
N TYR A 94 13.68 -3.61 -4.65
CA TYR A 94 14.26 -3.75 -5.98
C TYR A 94 14.59 -5.21 -6.29
N ASN A 95 14.74 -5.51 -7.59
CA ASN A 95 15.20 -6.80 -8.06
C ASN A 95 16.74 -6.76 -8.16
N ALA A 96 17.41 -7.54 -7.31
CA ALA A 96 18.88 -7.58 -7.27
C ALA A 96 19.51 -8.24 -8.51
N TYR A 97 18.78 -9.08 -9.24
CA TYR A 97 19.28 -9.73 -10.46
C TYR A 97 19.30 -8.80 -11.66
N THR A 98 18.33 -7.90 -11.75
CA THR A 98 18.17 -6.98 -12.87
C THR A 98 18.55 -5.54 -12.54
N ASN A 99 18.85 -5.25 -11.27
CA ASN A 99 19.09 -3.90 -10.73
C ASN A 99 17.95 -2.91 -11.07
N SER A 100 16.70 -3.41 -11.11
CA SER A 100 15.52 -2.62 -11.42
C SER A 100 14.61 -2.46 -10.21
N TYR A 101 13.92 -1.34 -10.11
CA TYR A 101 12.90 -1.12 -9.11
C TYR A 101 11.75 -2.12 -9.29
N ALA A 102 11.29 -2.73 -8.21
CA ALA A 102 10.22 -3.72 -8.29
C ALA A 102 8.88 -3.03 -8.60
N ALA A 103 8.17 -3.49 -9.64
CA ALA A 103 6.94 -2.87 -10.11
C ALA A 103 5.82 -2.79 -9.05
N PHE A 104 5.82 -3.70 -8.08
CA PHE A 104 4.86 -3.71 -6.98
C PHE A 104 5.25 -2.79 -5.81
N SER A 105 6.47 -2.25 -5.81
CA SER A 105 6.95 -1.40 -4.72
C SER A 105 6.32 -0.02 -4.81
N GLY A 106 5.68 0.41 -3.72
CA GLY A 106 5.12 1.75 -3.62
C GLY A 106 6.19 2.82 -3.77
N ARG A 107 5.86 3.91 -4.44
CA ARG A 107 6.76 5.03 -4.70
C ARG A 107 6.01 6.35 -4.82
N GLY A 108 6.71 7.43 -4.68
CA GLY A 108 6.20 8.76 -4.90
C GLY A 108 6.52 9.73 -3.78
N PHE A 109 5.81 10.81 -3.81
CA PHE A 109 5.88 11.81 -2.78
C PHE A 109 4.85 11.45 -1.72
N ASP A 110 5.13 11.79 -0.48
CA ASP A 110 4.08 11.95 0.51
C ASP A 110 3.11 13.00 -0.07
N ASN A 111 1.87 12.56 -0.36
CA ASN A 111 0.84 13.41 -0.94
C ASN A 111 0.29 14.47 0.01
N SER A 112 0.87 14.67 1.15
CA SER A 112 0.72 15.93 1.88
C SER A 112 1.35 17.10 1.09
N ILE A 113 1.22 17.05 -0.17
CA ILE A 113 1.86 17.60 -1.39
C ILE A 113 2.01 19.12 -1.42
N ARG A 114 1.46 19.82 -0.50
CA ARG A 114 1.69 21.26 -0.39
C ARG A 114 2.64 21.63 0.73
N ASN A 115 3.17 20.63 1.41
CA ASN A 115 4.18 20.87 2.42
C ASN A 115 5.55 20.77 1.75
N VAL A 116 6.22 21.91 1.58
CA VAL A 116 7.60 22.01 1.03
C VAL A 116 8.65 21.16 1.77
N ASN A 117 8.22 20.45 2.82
CA ASN A 117 9.01 19.51 3.61
C ASN A 117 8.56 18.05 3.45
N ALA A 118 7.68 17.74 2.51
CA ALA A 118 7.31 16.35 2.19
C ALA A 118 8.51 15.66 1.57
N GLY A 119 9.06 14.67 2.25
CA GLY A 119 10.17 13.88 1.73
C GLY A 119 9.72 12.98 0.59
N VAL A 120 10.64 12.69 -0.31
CA VAL A 120 10.47 11.60 -1.29
C VAL A 120 10.45 10.28 -0.53
N LYS A 121 9.51 9.41 -0.84
CA LYS A 121 9.39 8.06 -0.29
C LYS A 121 9.42 7.02 -1.44
N PRO A 122 9.98 5.83 -1.21
CA PRO A 122 10.65 5.34 0.01
C PRO A 122 11.99 6.03 0.26
N ASP A 123 12.46 6.02 1.53
CA ASP A 123 13.73 6.63 1.92
C ASP A 123 14.93 5.81 1.42
N ILE A 124 14.75 4.49 1.32
CA ILE A 124 15.77 3.55 0.89
C ILE A 124 15.13 2.36 0.19
N THR A 125 15.87 1.65 -0.64
CA THR A 125 15.46 0.38 -1.25
C THR A 125 16.39 -0.76 -0.84
N ALA A 126 15.82 -1.98 -0.77
CA ALA A 126 16.58 -3.19 -0.53
C ALA A 126 16.07 -4.33 -1.44
N PRO A 127 16.82 -5.43 -1.60
CA PRO A 127 16.38 -6.59 -2.36
C PRO A 127 15.05 -7.12 -1.81
N GLY A 128 14.04 -7.28 -2.67
CA GLY A 128 12.71 -7.75 -2.31
C GLY A 128 12.06 -8.64 -3.35
N VAL A 129 12.81 -9.06 -4.37
CA VAL A 129 12.33 -9.94 -5.44
C VAL A 129 13.13 -11.23 -5.41
N ASP A 130 12.42 -12.35 -5.32
CA ASP A 130 12.99 -13.70 -5.35
C ASP A 130 14.07 -13.94 -4.26
N ILE A 131 13.76 -13.48 -3.05
CA ILE A 131 14.64 -13.58 -1.90
C ILE A 131 14.51 -14.96 -1.26
N SER A 132 15.63 -15.67 -1.10
CA SER A 132 15.65 -16.96 -0.42
C SER A 132 15.55 -16.78 1.09
N ILE A 133 14.50 -17.32 1.69
CA ILE A 133 14.28 -17.28 3.14
C ILE A 133 14.20 -18.69 3.72
N ALA A 134 14.67 -18.82 4.96
CA ALA A 134 14.50 -20.06 5.72
C ALA A 134 13.05 -20.23 6.17
N ARG A 135 12.54 -21.45 6.07
CA ARG A 135 11.24 -21.86 6.57
C ARG A 135 11.39 -23.09 7.46
N GLN A 136 10.99 -22.96 8.70
CA GLN A 136 10.92 -24.11 9.58
C GLN A 136 9.63 -24.91 9.31
N ARG A 137 9.75 -26.22 9.18
CA ARG A 137 8.63 -27.15 9.06
C ARG A 137 8.87 -28.33 9.99
N GLY A 138 8.26 -28.33 11.14
CA GLY A 138 8.60 -29.27 12.21
C GLY A 138 10.05 -29.07 12.66
N ASN A 139 10.87 -30.12 12.62
CA ASN A 139 12.30 -30.06 12.95
C ASN A 139 13.20 -29.75 11.72
N ASP A 140 12.61 -29.65 10.53
CA ASP A 140 13.38 -29.42 9.30
C ASP A 140 13.40 -27.94 8.94
N ILE A 141 14.55 -27.50 8.44
CA ILE A 141 14.73 -26.17 7.87
C ILE A 141 14.77 -26.34 6.34
N THR A 142 13.84 -25.71 5.66
CA THR A 142 13.80 -25.64 4.20
C THR A 142 13.96 -24.19 3.76
N TYR A 143 14.32 -23.98 2.48
CA TYR A 143 14.42 -22.64 1.90
C TYR A 143 13.33 -22.46 0.85
N ARG A 144 12.80 -21.27 0.73
CA ARG A 144 11.89 -20.89 -0.35
C ARG A 144 12.17 -19.48 -0.81
N ASN A 145 11.90 -19.21 -2.07
CA ASN A 145 11.97 -17.87 -2.60
C ASN A 145 10.65 -17.13 -2.38
N VAL A 146 10.78 -15.85 -2.04
CA VAL A 146 9.66 -14.96 -1.72
C VAL A 146 9.87 -13.60 -2.37
N THR A 147 8.76 -12.90 -2.65
CA THR A 147 8.79 -11.58 -3.26
C THR A 147 7.84 -10.64 -2.49
N GLY A 148 8.30 -9.43 -2.21
CA GLY A 148 7.52 -8.39 -1.52
C GLY A 148 8.39 -7.38 -0.80
N THR A 149 7.88 -6.17 -0.58
CA THR A 149 8.54 -5.14 0.24
C THR A 149 8.74 -5.59 1.68
N SER A 150 7.86 -6.47 2.19
CA SER A 150 8.00 -7.08 3.52
C SER A 150 9.31 -7.87 3.70
N TYR A 151 9.95 -8.30 2.62
CA TYR A 151 11.23 -9.00 2.65
C TYR A 151 12.42 -8.06 2.43
N ALA A 152 12.21 -6.88 1.91
CA ALA A 152 13.20 -5.81 1.83
C ALA A 152 13.44 -5.14 3.19
N VAL A 153 12.39 -4.98 4.00
CA VAL A 153 12.47 -4.34 5.33
C VAL A 153 13.48 -5.00 6.27
N PRO A 154 13.51 -6.34 6.46
CA PRO A 154 14.48 -6.98 7.34
C PRO A 154 15.94 -6.74 6.96
N VAL A 155 16.24 -6.58 5.68
CA VAL A 155 17.60 -6.27 5.20
C VAL A 155 18.04 -4.90 5.74
N VAL A 156 17.18 -3.88 5.62
CA VAL A 156 17.46 -2.54 6.16
C VAL A 156 17.52 -2.55 7.67
N THR A 157 16.60 -3.29 8.32
CA THR A 157 16.59 -3.41 9.80
C THR A 157 17.88 -4.06 10.31
N GLY A 158 18.37 -5.11 9.65
CA GLY A 158 19.63 -5.75 9.99
C GLY A 158 20.83 -4.81 9.81
N ALA A 159 20.87 -4.05 8.72
CA ALA A 159 21.89 -3.04 8.49
C ALA A 159 21.87 -1.94 9.57
N ALA A 160 20.67 -1.47 9.94
CA ALA A 160 20.50 -0.49 11.01
C ALA A 160 21.00 -1.02 12.36
N ALA A 161 20.69 -2.28 12.70
CA ALA A 161 21.19 -2.91 13.93
C ALA A 161 22.72 -2.99 13.97
N LEU A 162 23.36 -3.33 12.85
CA LEU A 162 24.84 -3.33 12.76
C LEU A 162 25.42 -1.93 12.93
N LEU A 163 24.81 -0.91 12.35
CA LEU A 163 25.23 0.48 12.52
C LEU A 163 25.11 0.93 13.99
N MET A 164 24.01 0.57 14.65
CA MET A 164 23.82 0.87 16.08
C MET A 164 24.81 0.15 16.99
N GLN A 165 25.26 -1.04 16.59
CA GLN A 165 26.27 -1.78 17.35
C GLN A 165 27.66 -1.15 17.17
N TRP A 166 27.92 -0.52 16.04
CA TRP A 166 29.23 0.05 15.72
C TRP A 166 29.43 1.46 16.27
N GLY A 167 28.37 2.23 16.48
CA GLY A 167 28.37 3.60 17.02
C GLY A 167 28.12 3.62 18.50
#